data_021ec2052664ec16227f0a8a09124737
#
_entry.id   021ec2052664ec16227f0a8a09124737
#
_cell.length_a   1.000
_cell.length_b   1.000
_cell.length_c   1.000
_cell.angle_alpha   90.00
_cell.angle_beta   90.00
_cell.angle_gamma   90.00
#
_symmetry.space_group_name_H-M   'P 1'
#
loop_
_entity.id
_entity.type
_entity.pdbx_description
1 polymer ?
#
loop_
_entity_poly.entity_id
_entity_poly.type
_entity_poly.pdbx_seq_one_letter_code
_entity_poly.pdbx_strand_id
1 'polypeptide(L)'
;VVNQVGDLSALVETQTGSSGVDAVLITAATKKRDPVDQAIQLCRSRGKIVVVGVADIHPDRNELWQKEVELVVSRAAGPGSLDPLYEIEGVDLPIGDVRWTQKRNLEEFLRLQQNEIIDVSPLISHRFSSEFAENAYNQLLSGNLKNPIGVLLEYPQSTDIRRQINIPDSSIKPRIQKNTIRTGVIGAGLFGKALLLPTLQKEREFFLHTLVTRSGANSEHNARKFGFEIQATEESAVWDSEEVEAVIGLTPHNHHASLVESSIKTGKALFLEKPLCISEEELDKLESMAVSLSQLPIIMVGHNRRFSPHIEQLQKWLLSRKNPLVIQIRVNS
;
A
#
# COMPACT_ATOMS: atom_id res chain seq x y z
N VAL A 1 7.76 34.20 -21.49
CA VAL A 1 7.78 34.15 -20.03
C VAL A 1 8.25 35.53 -19.52
N VAL A 2 7.45 36.15 -18.65
CA VAL A 2 7.75 37.46 -18.05
C VAL A 2 8.23 37.21 -16.62
N ASN A 3 9.37 37.77 -16.26
CA ASN A 3 10.01 37.51 -14.97
C ASN A 3 9.78 38.60 -13.91
N GLN A 4 9.18 39.75 -14.30
CA GLN A 4 8.89 40.86 -13.40
C GLN A 4 7.44 41.29 -13.44
N VAL A 5 6.88 41.71 -12.31
CA VAL A 5 5.46 42.05 -12.14
C VAL A 5 5.06 43.26 -13.04
N GLY A 6 5.91 44.26 -13.16
CA GLY A 6 5.65 45.41 -14.01
C GLY A 6 5.56 45.07 -15.50
N ASP A 7 6.39 44.17 -15.95
CA ASP A 7 6.38 43.69 -17.35
C ASP A 7 5.10 42.91 -17.69
N LEU A 8 4.56 42.17 -16.68
CA LEU A 8 3.33 41.41 -16.87
C LEU A 8 2.11 42.31 -17.06
N SER A 9 1.99 43.40 -16.26
CA SER A 9 0.89 44.34 -16.39
C SER A 9 0.92 45.04 -17.75
N ALA A 10 2.07 45.54 -18.20
CA ALA A 10 2.24 46.18 -19.49
C ALA A 10 1.94 45.21 -20.64
N LEU A 11 2.35 43.95 -20.52
CA LEU A 11 2.04 42.92 -21.52
C LEU A 11 0.53 42.68 -21.62
N VAL A 12 -0.16 42.52 -20.49
CA VAL A 12 -1.60 42.30 -20.42
C VAL A 12 -2.35 43.50 -21.03
N GLU A 13 -1.99 44.72 -20.65
CA GLU A 13 -2.59 45.93 -21.23
C GLU A 13 -2.45 46.00 -22.75
N THR A 14 -1.25 45.69 -23.25
CA THR A 14 -0.98 45.69 -24.69
C THR A 14 -1.78 44.62 -25.42
N GLN A 15 -1.83 43.42 -24.88
CA GLN A 15 -2.49 42.29 -25.54
C GLN A 15 -4.02 42.32 -25.45
N THR A 16 -4.57 42.99 -24.46
CA THR A 16 -6.02 43.03 -24.19
C THR A 16 -6.64 44.39 -24.51
N GLY A 17 -5.88 45.36 -25.06
CA GLY A 17 -6.34 46.74 -25.26
C GLY A 17 -6.82 47.40 -23.96
N SER A 18 -6.11 47.16 -22.87
CA SER A 18 -6.43 47.63 -21.51
C SER A 18 -7.70 47.05 -20.87
N SER A 19 -8.31 46.03 -21.49
CA SER A 19 -9.54 45.41 -20.96
C SER A 19 -9.27 44.44 -19.81
N GLY A 20 -8.07 43.92 -19.71
CA GLY A 20 -7.68 42.84 -18.80
C GLY A 20 -7.97 41.43 -19.36
N VAL A 21 -7.52 40.39 -18.68
CA VAL A 21 -7.66 39.00 -19.10
C VAL A 21 -8.98 38.39 -18.61
N ASP A 22 -9.54 37.44 -19.34
CA ASP A 22 -10.77 36.73 -18.99
C ASP A 22 -10.62 35.87 -17.74
N ALA A 23 -9.43 35.25 -17.57
CA ALA A 23 -9.14 34.38 -16.43
C ALA A 23 -7.67 34.47 -16.00
N VAL A 24 -7.44 34.32 -14.70
CA VAL A 24 -6.10 34.21 -14.09
C VAL A 24 -6.00 32.91 -13.31
N LEU A 25 -4.97 32.13 -13.60
CA LEU A 25 -4.64 30.91 -12.86
C LEU A 25 -3.45 31.20 -11.93
N ILE A 26 -3.66 31.09 -10.62
CA ILE A 26 -2.59 31.23 -9.61
C ILE A 26 -2.08 29.83 -9.27
N THR A 27 -0.88 29.50 -9.78
CA THR A 27 -0.22 28.20 -9.54
C THR A 27 0.93 28.33 -8.54
N ALA A 28 1.21 29.54 -8.03
CA ALA A 28 2.29 29.78 -7.09
C ALA A 28 2.03 29.18 -5.72
N ALA A 29 3.10 28.68 -5.08
CA ALA A 29 3.09 28.28 -3.68
C ALA A 29 3.82 29.38 -2.84
N THR A 30 3.06 30.18 -2.11
CA THR A 30 3.59 31.30 -1.31
C THR A 30 2.68 31.60 -0.12
N LYS A 31 3.28 32.14 0.94
CA LYS A 31 2.52 32.67 2.10
C LYS A 31 2.12 34.13 1.93
N LYS A 32 2.47 34.74 0.78
CA LYS A 32 2.16 36.13 0.49
C LYS A 32 0.84 36.23 -0.27
N ARG A 33 0.19 37.38 -0.14
CA ARG A 33 -1.07 37.71 -0.80
C ARG A 33 -0.85 38.32 -2.19
N ASP A 34 0.38 38.79 -2.49
CA ASP A 34 0.71 39.47 -3.75
C ASP A 34 0.14 38.82 -5.02
N PRO A 35 0.15 37.46 -5.19
CA PRO A 35 -0.42 36.85 -6.40
C PRO A 35 -1.92 37.06 -6.55
N VAL A 36 -2.66 37.15 -5.44
CA VAL A 36 -4.12 37.37 -5.49
C VAL A 36 -4.42 38.83 -5.85
N ASP A 37 -3.73 39.77 -5.22
CA ASP A 37 -3.88 41.18 -5.51
C ASP A 37 -3.52 41.50 -6.98
N GLN A 38 -2.42 40.94 -7.46
CA GLN A 38 -2.01 41.07 -8.86
C GLN A 38 -3.05 40.43 -9.81
N ALA A 39 -3.59 39.27 -9.49
CA ALA A 39 -4.61 38.62 -10.29
C ALA A 39 -5.86 39.49 -10.45
N ILE A 40 -6.29 40.15 -9.35
CA ILE A 40 -7.44 41.10 -9.41
C ILE A 40 -7.14 42.28 -10.31
N GLN A 41 -5.93 42.83 -10.26
CA GLN A 41 -5.55 43.96 -11.12
C GLN A 41 -5.56 43.58 -12.60
N LEU A 42 -5.02 42.42 -12.94
CA LEU A 42 -4.90 41.93 -14.32
C LEU A 42 -6.21 41.42 -14.92
N CYS A 43 -7.13 40.96 -14.08
CA CYS A 43 -8.39 40.41 -14.53
C CYS A 43 -9.35 41.51 -15.00
N ARG A 44 -10.07 41.28 -16.08
CA ARG A 44 -11.16 42.19 -16.52
C ARG A 44 -12.33 42.15 -15.55
N SER A 45 -13.26 43.09 -15.71
CA SER A 45 -14.55 43.04 -15.02
C SER A 45 -15.29 41.75 -15.36
N ARG A 46 -15.89 41.09 -14.37
CA ARG A 46 -16.58 39.79 -14.47
C ARG A 46 -15.69 38.65 -14.94
N GLY A 47 -14.38 38.78 -14.79
CA GLY A 47 -13.44 37.71 -15.06
C GLY A 47 -13.34 36.72 -13.92
N LYS A 48 -12.55 35.67 -14.12
CA LYS A 48 -12.41 34.57 -13.17
C LYS A 48 -10.98 34.45 -12.67
N ILE A 49 -10.80 34.30 -11.34
CA ILE A 49 -9.52 33.99 -10.73
C ILE A 49 -9.62 32.59 -10.12
N VAL A 50 -8.73 31.68 -10.51
CA VAL A 50 -8.67 30.31 -9.99
C VAL A 50 -7.36 30.11 -9.24
N VAL A 51 -7.46 29.86 -7.95
CA VAL A 51 -6.30 29.55 -7.10
C VAL A 51 -6.10 28.02 -7.11
N VAL A 52 -5.07 27.59 -7.82
CA VAL A 52 -4.64 26.18 -7.91
C VAL A 52 -3.53 25.87 -6.92
N GLY A 53 -2.62 26.83 -6.76
CA GLY A 53 -1.51 26.73 -5.82
C GLY A 53 -1.91 27.08 -4.37
N VAL A 54 -0.91 27.34 -3.55
CA VAL A 54 -1.11 27.77 -2.15
C VAL A 54 -0.72 29.24 -2.05
N ALA A 55 -1.71 30.12 -1.93
CA ALA A 55 -1.51 31.55 -1.71
C ALA A 55 -2.38 32.04 -0.56
N ASP A 56 -1.99 33.14 0.07
CA ASP A 56 -2.84 33.79 1.08
C ASP A 56 -4.02 34.48 0.39
N ILE A 57 -5.25 34.09 0.72
CA ILE A 57 -6.46 34.53 0.04
C ILE A 57 -7.24 35.49 0.97
N HIS A 58 -6.75 36.72 1.05
CA HIS A 58 -7.42 37.82 1.76
C HIS A 58 -7.56 39.03 0.83
N PRO A 59 -8.35 38.93 -0.26
CA PRO A 59 -8.49 40.02 -1.22
C PRO A 59 -9.21 41.23 -0.62
N ASP A 60 -8.92 42.41 -1.14
CA ASP A 60 -9.72 43.58 -0.80
C ASP A 60 -11.12 43.46 -1.35
N ARG A 61 -12.13 43.55 -0.48
CA ARG A 61 -13.53 43.44 -0.87
C ARG A 61 -13.93 44.49 -1.91
N ASN A 62 -13.40 45.69 -1.83
CA ASN A 62 -13.80 46.76 -2.75
C ASN A 62 -13.27 46.52 -4.15
N GLU A 63 -12.04 46.01 -4.29
CA GLU A 63 -11.47 45.65 -5.59
C GLU A 63 -12.27 44.53 -6.25
N LEU A 64 -12.65 43.47 -5.51
CA LEU A 64 -13.53 42.41 -6.01
C LEU A 64 -14.89 42.95 -6.42
N TRP A 65 -15.48 43.81 -5.59
CA TRP A 65 -16.78 44.41 -5.85
C TRP A 65 -16.78 45.30 -7.09
N GLN A 66 -15.77 46.14 -7.25
CA GLN A 66 -15.68 47.06 -8.41
C GLN A 66 -15.61 46.32 -9.73
N LYS A 67 -14.93 45.19 -9.78
CA LYS A 67 -14.74 44.38 -10.99
C LYS A 67 -15.73 43.20 -11.08
N GLU A 68 -16.51 42.91 -10.05
CA GLU A 68 -17.41 41.74 -9.99
C GLU A 68 -16.66 40.43 -10.33
N VAL A 69 -15.42 40.25 -9.82
CA VAL A 69 -14.57 39.12 -10.15
C VAL A 69 -15.05 37.88 -9.40
N GLU A 70 -15.11 36.74 -10.09
CA GLU A 70 -15.30 35.43 -9.48
C GLU A 70 -13.96 34.86 -9.01
N LEU A 71 -13.83 34.59 -7.69
CA LEU A 71 -12.64 33.96 -7.13
C LEU A 71 -12.99 32.55 -6.64
N VAL A 72 -12.29 31.54 -7.16
CA VAL A 72 -12.53 30.13 -6.90
C VAL A 72 -11.24 29.45 -6.46
N VAL A 73 -11.32 28.60 -5.42
CA VAL A 73 -10.22 27.72 -5.04
C VAL A 73 -10.41 26.37 -5.72
N SER A 74 -9.40 25.96 -6.48
CA SER A 74 -9.40 24.64 -7.12
C SER A 74 -9.02 23.57 -6.12
N ARG A 75 -9.85 22.55 -6.00
CA ARG A 75 -9.54 21.36 -5.20
C ARG A 75 -8.61 20.44 -5.99
N ALA A 76 -7.64 19.83 -5.31
CA ALA A 76 -6.74 18.84 -5.91
C ALA A 76 -7.54 17.70 -6.58
N ALA A 77 -7.20 17.38 -7.82
CA ALA A 77 -7.85 16.38 -8.67
C ALA A 77 -9.33 16.63 -9.01
N GLY A 78 -10.01 17.55 -8.33
CA GLY A 78 -11.41 17.90 -8.58
C GLY A 78 -12.41 17.21 -7.63
N PRO A 79 -13.72 17.34 -7.90
CA PRO A 79 -14.78 16.71 -7.13
C PRO A 79 -14.66 15.19 -7.06
N GLY A 80 -15.12 14.62 -5.93
CA GLY A 80 -14.99 13.20 -5.59
C GLY A 80 -13.87 12.92 -4.57
N SER A 81 -12.82 13.73 -4.55
CA SER A 81 -11.76 13.65 -3.55
C SER A 81 -12.31 13.90 -2.14
N LEU A 82 -11.92 13.09 -1.16
CA LEU A 82 -12.40 13.08 0.23
C LEU A 82 -13.89 12.71 0.40
N ASP A 83 -14.52 12.15 -0.62
CA ASP A 83 -15.86 11.56 -0.52
C ASP A 83 -15.69 10.03 -0.37
N PRO A 84 -16.07 9.44 0.78
CA PRO A 84 -15.91 8.00 1.00
C PRO A 84 -16.68 7.12 0.02
N LEU A 85 -17.85 7.54 -0.45
CA LEU A 85 -18.63 6.80 -1.45
C LEU A 85 -17.88 6.74 -2.78
N TYR A 86 -17.23 7.85 -3.14
CA TYR A 86 -16.47 7.96 -4.38
C TYR A 86 -15.12 7.23 -4.28
N GLU A 87 -14.34 7.48 -3.21
CA GLU A 87 -12.96 6.97 -3.10
C GLU A 87 -12.88 5.50 -2.67
N ILE A 88 -13.78 5.07 -1.78
CA ILE A 88 -13.73 3.71 -1.18
C ILE A 88 -14.68 2.77 -1.89
N GLU A 89 -15.93 3.20 -2.12
CA GLU A 89 -16.96 2.35 -2.72
C GLU A 89 -17.01 2.45 -4.25
N GLY A 90 -16.26 3.40 -4.86
CA GLY A 90 -16.17 3.56 -6.30
C GLY A 90 -17.43 4.10 -6.97
N VAL A 91 -18.33 4.75 -6.21
CA VAL A 91 -19.56 5.34 -6.73
C VAL A 91 -19.26 6.70 -7.35
N ASP A 92 -19.32 6.81 -8.68
CA ASP A 92 -19.06 8.07 -9.38
C ASP A 92 -20.23 9.06 -9.22
N LEU A 93 -19.91 10.35 -9.21
CA LEU A 93 -20.90 11.41 -9.13
C LEU A 93 -21.66 11.55 -10.48
N PRO A 94 -22.99 11.85 -10.46
CA PRO A 94 -23.79 11.99 -11.66
C PRO A 94 -23.20 13.07 -12.59
N ILE A 95 -23.06 12.76 -13.87
CA ILE A 95 -22.44 13.66 -14.86
C ILE A 95 -23.23 14.96 -15.06
N GLY A 96 -24.54 14.93 -14.84
CA GLY A 96 -25.41 16.09 -14.90
C GLY A 96 -25.16 17.11 -13.79
N ASP A 97 -24.72 16.63 -12.63
CA ASP A 97 -24.43 17.47 -11.45
C ASP A 97 -22.97 17.88 -11.40
N VAL A 98 -22.06 16.96 -11.73
CA VAL A 98 -20.62 17.17 -11.69
C VAL A 98 -19.97 16.66 -12.98
N ARG A 99 -19.69 17.57 -13.89
CA ARG A 99 -19.06 17.23 -15.18
C ARG A 99 -17.66 16.64 -15.03
N TRP A 100 -16.84 17.24 -14.18
CA TRP A 100 -15.42 16.97 -14.05
C TRP A 100 -15.09 16.42 -12.66
N THR A 101 -15.32 15.12 -12.46
CA THR A 101 -14.87 14.41 -11.27
C THR A 101 -13.38 14.08 -11.36
N GLN A 102 -12.76 13.70 -10.26
CA GLN A 102 -11.36 13.27 -10.21
C GLN A 102 -11.03 12.25 -11.31
N LYS A 103 -11.83 11.20 -11.44
CA LYS A 103 -11.65 10.16 -12.46
C LYS A 103 -11.72 10.74 -13.88
N ARG A 104 -12.75 11.54 -14.17
CA ARG A 104 -12.94 12.12 -15.50
C ARG A 104 -11.85 13.13 -15.87
N ASN A 105 -11.31 13.86 -14.90
CA ASN A 105 -10.16 14.72 -15.12
C ASN A 105 -8.92 13.93 -15.52
N LEU A 106 -8.65 12.80 -14.85
CA LEU A 106 -7.54 11.90 -15.20
C LEU A 106 -7.73 11.27 -16.58
N GLU A 107 -8.93 10.77 -16.86
CA GLU A 107 -9.26 10.18 -18.18
C GLU A 107 -9.09 11.20 -19.30
N GLU A 108 -9.55 12.44 -19.11
CA GLU A 108 -9.40 13.49 -20.10
C GLU A 108 -7.95 13.88 -20.33
N PHE A 109 -7.15 13.98 -19.27
CA PHE A 109 -5.72 14.25 -19.39
C PHE A 109 -5.01 13.17 -20.23
N LEU A 110 -5.27 11.88 -19.95
CA LEU A 110 -4.72 10.77 -20.72
C LEU A 110 -5.21 10.79 -22.18
N ARG A 111 -6.47 11.12 -22.42
CA ARG A 111 -7.03 11.27 -23.77
C ARG A 111 -6.33 12.40 -24.56
N LEU A 112 -6.06 13.53 -23.92
CA LEU A 112 -5.34 14.65 -24.53
C LEU A 112 -3.90 14.27 -24.90
N GLN A 113 -3.22 13.50 -24.02
CA GLN A 113 -1.89 12.97 -24.33
C GLN A 113 -1.93 11.96 -25.48
N GLN A 114 -2.86 11.01 -25.45
CA GLN A 114 -3.00 9.97 -26.49
C GLN A 114 -3.25 10.57 -27.86
N ASN A 115 -3.98 11.69 -27.93
CA ASN A 115 -4.27 12.41 -29.16
C ASN A 115 -3.19 13.47 -29.51
N GLU A 116 -2.06 13.47 -28.83
CA GLU A 116 -0.93 14.39 -29.02
C GLU A 116 -1.32 15.89 -28.91
N ILE A 117 -2.43 16.21 -28.22
CA ILE A 117 -2.87 17.59 -27.98
C ILE A 117 -2.01 18.23 -26.88
N ILE A 118 -1.58 17.43 -25.91
CA ILE A 118 -0.67 17.83 -24.83
C ILE A 118 0.60 16.99 -24.92
N ASP A 119 1.76 17.63 -25.03
CA ASP A 119 3.07 17.01 -24.88
C ASP A 119 3.66 17.34 -23.53
N VAL A 120 3.87 16.32 -22.68
CA VAL A 120 4.49 16.43 -21.36
C VAL A 120 5.99 16.16 -21.36
N SER A 121 6.55 15.75 -22.49
CA SER A 121 7.98 15.43 -22.63
C SER A 121 8.90 16.57 -22.19
N PRO A 122 8.60 17.86 -22.45
CA PRO A 122 9.42 18.97 -21.99
C PRO A 122 9.47 19.14 -20.47
N LEU A 123 8.52 18.53 -19.73
CA LEU A 123 8.49 18.57 -18.27
C LEU A 123 9.39 17.50 -17.64
N ILE A 124 9.80 16.49 -18.41
CA ILE A 124 10.68 15.42 -17.93
C ILE A 124 12.13 15.94 -17.95
N SER A 125 12.59 16.37 -16.81
CA SER A 125 13.92 16.98 -16.66
C SER A 125 15.05 15.96 -16.41
N HIS A 126 14.74 14.87 -15.70
CA HIS A 126 15.71 13.85 -15.30
C HIS A 126 15.12 12.45 -15.40
N ARG A 127 15.99 11.49 -15.73
CA ARG A 127 15.65 10.05 -15.77
C ARG A 127 16.71 9.28 -15.02
N PHE A 128 16.30 8.37 -14.15
CA PHE A 128 17.17 7.47 -13.41
C PHE A 128 16.68 6.03 -13.59
N SER A 129 17.60 5.06 -13.66
CA SER A 129 17.19 3.67 -13.50
C SER A 129 16.62 3.45 -12.08
N SER A 130 15.60 2.63 -11.97
CA SER A 130 14.98 2.28 -10.68
C SER A 130 15.96 1.69 -9.67
N GLU A 131 17.06 1.08 -10.14
CA GLU A 131 18.15 0.59 -9.30
C GLU A 131 18.87 1.73 -8.54
N PHE A 132 18.85 2.95 -9.10
CA PHE A 132 19.45 4.14 -8.49
C PHE A 132 18.41 5.07 -7.87
N ALA A 133 17.23 4.57 -7.51
CA ALA A 133 16.16 5.37 -6.93
C ALA A 133 16.61 6.15 -5.68
N GLU A 134 17.34 5.51 -4.76
CA GLU A 134 17.88 6.15 -3.56
C GLU A 134 18.80 7.33 -3.92
N ASN A 135 19.66 7.17 -4.91
CA ASN A 135 20.53 8.23 -5.40
C ASN A 135 19.73 9.39 -6.01
N ALA A 136 18.69 9.10 -6.79
CA ALA A 136 17.81 10.11 -7.35
C ALA A 136 17.11 10.96 -6.26
N TYR A 137 16.58 10.32 -5.20
CA TYR A 137 16.02 11.01 -4.06
C TYR A 137 17.06 11.85 -3.31
N ASN A 138 18.25 11.31 -3.07
CA ASN A 138 19.33 12.05 -2.40
C ASN A 138 19.76 13.30 -3.19
N GLN A 139 19.88 13.20 -4.51
CA GLN A 139 20.21 14.33 -5.37
C GLN A 139 19.09 15.38 -5.38
N LEU A 140 17.82 14.96 -5.40
CA LEU A 140 16.67 15.86 -5.35
C LEU A 140 16.61 16.62 -4.03
N LEU A 141 16.75 15.92 -2.89
CA LEU A 141 16.69 16.51 -1.55
C LEU A 141 17.88 17.42 -1.25
N SER A 142 19.06 17.10 -1.75
CA SER A 142 20.26 17.94 -1.59
C SER A 142 20.31 19.16 -2.52
N GLY A 143 19.36 19.27 -3.47
CA GLY A 143 19.34 20.37 -4.45
C GLY A 143 20.40 20.26 -5.53
N ASN A 144 21.01 19.09 -5.72
CA ASN A 144 22.06 18.88 -6.71
C ASN A 144 21.53 18.70 -8.14
N LEU A 145 20.21 18.49 -8.31
CA LEU A 145 19.58 18.43 -9.62
C LEU A 145 19.35 19.84 -10.17
N LYS A 146 19.78 20.06 -11.42
CA LYS A 146 19.58 21.36 -12.07
C LYS A 146 18.13 21.47 -12.56
N ASN A 147 17.38 22.43 -12.01
CA ASN A 147 15.98 22.72 -12.38
C ASN A 147 15.11 21.47 -12.47
N PRO A 148 14.96 20.67 -11.41
CA PRO A 148 14.13 19.48 -11.46
C PRO A 148 12.65 19.87 -11.59
N ILE A 149 11.99 19.35 -12.64
CA ILE A 149 10.55 19.50 -12.86
C ILE A 149 9.90 18.12 -12.74
N GLY A 150 10.12 17.26 -13.72
CA GLY A 150 9.71 15.85 -13.72
C GLY A 150 10.92 14.95 -13.60
N VAL A 151 10.99 14.14 -12.53
CA VAL A 151 12.05 13.16 -12.33
C VAL A 151 11.43 11.78 -12.44
N LEU A 152 11.85 11.01 -13.44
CA LEU A 152 11.33 9.67 -13.70
C LEU A 152 12.31 8.60 -13.22
N LEU A 153 11.75 7.53 -12.64
CA LEU A 153 12.44 6.27 -12.41
C LEU A 153 12.05 5.29 -13.52
N GLU A 154 13.03 4.86 -14.29
CA GLU A 154 12.85 3.92 -15.39
C GLU A 154 13.09 2.50 -14.91
N TYR A 155 12.10 1.64 -15.11
CA TYR A 155 12.21 0.23 -14.81
C TYR A 155 12.73 -0.53 -16.02
N PRO A 156 13.60 -1.54 -15.83
CA PRO A 156 14.07 -2.36 -16.93
C PRO A 156 12.89 -3.06 -17.60
N GLN A 157 12.92 -3.12 -18.94
CA GLN A 157 11.86 -3.77 -19.72
C GLN A 157 11.90 -5.31 -19.62
N SER A 158 12.80 -5.88 -18.84
CA SER A 158 12.87 -7.33 -18.68
C SER A 158 11.67 -7.82 -17.87
N THR A 159 10.93 -8.72 -18.45
CA THR A 159 9.79 -9.44 -17.86
C THR A 159 10.24 -10.56 -16.91
N ASP A 160 11.49 -10.59 -16.50
CA ASP A 160 12.01 -11.60 -15.57
C ASP A 160 11.52 -11.26 -14.15
N ILE A 161 10.26 -11.54 -13.91
CA ILE A 161 9.65 -11.45 -12.58
C ILE A 161 10.26 -12.55 -11.74
N ARG A 162 11.29 -12.22 -10.97
CA ARG A 162 11.85 -13.15 -10.00
C ARG A 162 10.84 -13.41 -8.90
N ARG A 163 10.14 -14.51 -8.99
CA ARG A 163 9.14 -14.95 -8.00
C ARG A 163 9.77 -15.49 -6.73
N GLN A 164 11.06 -15.79 -6.80
CA GLN A 164 11.86 -16.29 -5.69
C GLN A 164 13.25 -15.63 -5.70
N ILE A 165 13.73 -15.21 -4.53
CA ILE A 165 15.04 -14.59 -4.34
C ILE A 165 15.73 -15.29 -3.16
N ASN A 166 16.98 -15.74 -3.39
CA ASN A 166 17.83 -16.17 -2.30
C ASN A 166 18.33 -14.93 -1.54
N ILE A 167 18.32 -14.96 -0.24
CA ILE A 167 18.79 -13.88 0.63
C ILE A 167 20.23 -14.16 1.04
N PRO A 168 21.24 -13.60 0.34
CA PRO A 168 22.63 -14.02 0.53
C PRO A 168 23.26 -13.55 1.85
N ASP A 169 22.64 -12.60 2.53
CA ASP A 169 23.22 -12.00 3.75
C ASP A 169 22.11 -11.65 4.76
N SER A 170 21.57 -12.66 5.43
CA SER A 170 20.89 -12.37 6.69
C SER A 170 21.97 -12.06 7.73
N SER A 171 21.86 -10.90 8.40
CA SER A 171 22.72 -10.54 9.53
C SER A 171 22.64 -11.56 10.70
N ILE A 172 21.73 -12.50 10.58
CA ILE A 172 21.49 -13.62 11.50
C ILE A 172 21.87 -14.89 10.75
N LYS A 173 23.12 -15.38 10.96
CA LYS A 173 23.51 -16.70 10.47
C LYS A 173 22.75 -17.76 11.28
N PRO A 174 21.84 -18.51 10.65
CA PRO A 174 21.15 -19.58 11.37
C PRO A 174 22.16 -20.66 11.77
N ARG A 175 22.14 -21.06 13.03
CA ARG A 175 22.88 -22.25 13.47
C ARG A 175 22.07 -23.47 13.07
N ILE A 176 22.33 -24.05 11.92
CA ILE A 176 21.76 -25.34 11.53
C ILE A 176 22.32 -26.39 12.50
N GLN A 177 21.47 -26.93 13.35
CA GLN A 177 21.76 -28.08 14.19
C GLN A 177 21.21 -29.33 13.48
N LYS A 178 21.75 -30.50 13.82
CA LYS A 178 21.45 -31.79 13.17
C LYS A 178 19.97 -32.23 13.23
N ASN A 179 19.12 -31.51 14.01
CA ASN A 179 17.70 -31.83 14.23
C ASN A 179 16.81 -30.57 14.14
N THR A 180 17.13 -29.60 13.30
CA THR A 180 16.27 -28.41 13.11
C THR A 180 15.22 -28.69 12.03
N ILE A 181 13.97 -28.29 12.30
CA ILE A 181 12.87 -28.38 11.34
C ILE A 181 12.95 -27.23 10.37
N ARG A 182 13.15 -27.50 9.09
CA ARG A 182 13.17 -26.47 8.04
C ARG A 182 11.75 -26.01 7.75
N THR A 183 11.50 -24.76 8.07
CA THR A 183 10.14 -24.20 8.15
C THR A 183 9.91 -23.16 7.07
N GLY A 184 8.84 -23.37 6.30
CA GLY A 184 8.28 -22.35 5.40
C GLY A 184 7.20 -21.54 6.11
N VAL A 185 7.13 -20.25 5.84
CA VAL A 185 6.09 -19.36 6.38
C VAL A 185 5.32 -18.72 5.24
N ILE A 186 4.01 -18.90 5.23
CA ILE A 186 3.11 -18.28 4.25
C ILE A 186 2.29 -17.19 4.92
N GLY A 187 2.53 -15.94 4.49
CA GLY A 187 1.99 -14.74 5.12
C GLY A 187 2.89 -14.15 6.21
N ALA A 188 2.85 -12.83 6.33
CA ALA A 188 3.56 -12.08 7.37
C ALA A 188 2.74 -10.86 7.79
N GLY A 189 1.53 -11.11 8.28
CA GLY A 189 0.65 -10.08 8.84
C GLY A 189 1.17 -9.47 10.13
N LEU A 190 0.40 -8.58 10.75
CA LEU A 190 0.80 -7.89 11.99
C LEU A 190 1.14 -8.86 13.11
N PHE A 191 0.30 -9.88 13.36
CA PHE A 191 0.52 -10.90 14.37
C PHE A 191 1.82 -11.70 14.13
N GLY A 192 2.03 -12.12 12.88
CA GLY A 192 3.25 -12.83 12.50
C GLY A 192 4.51 -12.04 12.79
N LYS A 193 4.56 -10.78 12.35
CA LYS A 193 5.73 -9.91 12.51
C LYS A 193 5.95 -9.47 13.95
N ALA A 194 4.88 -9.24 14.72
CA ALA A 194 5.00 -8.70 16.07
C ALA A 194 5.29 -9.78 17.13
N LEU A 195 4.79 -10.99 16.91
CA LEU A 195 4.84 -12.03 17.95
C LEU A 195 5.48 -13.34 17.47
N LEU A 196 4.95 -13.95 16.40
CA LEU A 196 5.31 -15.33 16.07
C LEU A 196 6.72 -15.44 15.48
N LEU A 197 7.08 -14.65 14.49
CA LEU A 197 8.40 -14.69 13.87
C LEU A 197 9.54 -14.35 14.85
N PRO A 198 9.42 -13.31 15.72
CA PRO A 198 10.40 -13.06 16.76
C PRO A 198 10.53 -14.20 17.79
N THR A 199 9.44 -14.95 18.01
CA THR A 199 9.47 -16.12 18.91
C THR A 199 10.18 -17.28 18.24
N LEU A 200 9.84 -17.60 17.01
CA LEU A 200 10.47 -18.67 16.23
C LEU A 200 11.97 -18.48 16.05
N GLN A 201 12.43 -17.23 15.89
CA GLN A 201 13.87 -16.93 15.82
C GLN A 201 14.64 -17.32 17.09
N LYS A 202 13.99 -17.36 18.24
CA LYS A 202 14.62 -17.72 19.53
C LYS A 202 14.66 -19.23 19.76
N GLU A 203 13.76 -19.96 19.09
CA GLU A 203 13.66 -21.40 19.22
C GLU A 203 14.71 -22.06 18.29
N ARG A 204 15.55 -22.91 18.86
CA ARG A 204 16.67 -23.55 18.15
C ARG A 204 16.26 -24.72 17.28
N GLU A 205 15.07 -25.23 17.51
CA GLU A 205 14.48 -26.35 16.80
C GLU A 205 13.94 -25.96 15.41
N PHE A 206 13.72 -24.67 15.16
CA PHE A 206 13.20 -24.15 13.90
C PHE A 206 14.28 -23.44 13.09
N PHE A 207 14.30 -23.75 11.81
CA PHE A 207 15.11 -23.06 10.82
C PHE A 207 14.19 -22.38 9.81
N LEU A 208 14.19 -21.04 9.80
CA LEU A 208 13.34 -20.26 8.91
C LEU A 208 13.90 -20.30 7.47
N HIS A 209 13.34 -21.19 6.65
CA HIS A 209 13.84 -21.45 5.29
C HIS A 209 13.22 -20.50 4.27
N THR A 210 11.91 -20.54 4.07
CA THR A 210 11.24 -19.77 3.03
C THR A 210 10.14 -18.89 3.58
N LEU A 211 10.14 -17.60 3.22
CA LEU A 211 9.04 -16.68 3.49
C LEU A 211 8.28 -16.38 2.21
N VAL A 212 6.98 -16.65 2.21
CA VAL A 212 6.07 -16.32 1.10
C VAL A 212 5.13 -15.18 1.49
N THR A 213 5.13 -14.10 0.72
CA THR A 213 4.14 -13.01 0.87
C THR A 213 3.77 -12.43 -0.49
N ARG A 214 2.54 -11.89 -0.63
CA ARG A 214 2.05 -11.31 -1.89
C ARG A 214 2.85 -10.10 -2.37
N SER A 215 3.45 -9.32 -1.47
CA SER A 215 4.20 -8.11 -1.79
C SER A 215 5.71 -8.36 -1.71
N GLY A 216 6.40 -8.33 -2.85
CA GLY A 216 7.83 -8.61 -2.96
C GLY A 216 8.71 -7.69 -2.09
N ALA A 217 8.50 -6.37 -2.12
CA ALA A 217 9.34 -5.41 -1.37
C ALA A 217 9.24 -5.58 0.16
N ASN A 218 8.02 -5.75 0.69
CA ASN A 218 7.82 -6.01 2.11
C ASN A 218 8.33 -7.39 2.51
N SER A 219 8.31 -8.35 1.58
CA SER A 219 8.77 -9.71 1.80
C SER A 219 10.28 -9.75 2.00
N GLU A 220 11.04 -9.12 1.13
CA GLU A 220 12.51 -9.10 1.21
C GLU A 220 12.99 -8.48 2.51
N HIS A 221 12.42 -7.34 2.90
CA HIS A 221 12.76 -6.71 4.19
C HIS A 221 12.48 -7.65 5.37
N ASN A 222 11.33 -8.29 5.40
CA ASN A 222 10.98 -9.22 6.47
C ASN A 222 11.85 -10.50 6.44
N ALA A 223 12.13 -11.03 5.24
CA ALA A 223 13.00 -12.19 5.11
C ALA A 223 14.41 -11.91 5.66
N ARG A 224 15.00 -10.77 5.33
CA ARG A 224 16.29 -10.32 5.90
C ARG A 224 16.22 -10.12 7.40
N LYS A 225 15.18 -9.42 7.88
CA LYS A 225 14.98 -9.11 9.30
C LYS A 225 14.85 -10.36 10.17
N PHE A 226 14.13 -11.37 9.70
CA PHE A 226 13.86 -12.58 10.46
C PHE A 226 14.81 -13.75 10.14
N GLY A 227 15.73 -13.58 9.18
CA GLY A 227 16.76 -14.56 8.88
C GLY A 227 16.30 -15.74 8.03
N PHE A 228 15.36 -15.50 7.11
CA PHE A 228 14.99 -16.49 6.09
C PHE A 228 16.07 -16.59 5.02
N GLU A 229 16.27 -17.80 4.49
CA GLU A 229 17.18 -18.03 3.34
C GLU A 229 16.54 -17.61 2.03
N ILE A 230 15.24 -17.83 1.87
CA ILE A 230 14.50 -17.63 0.63
C ILE A 230 13.31 -16.72 0.89
N GLN A 231 13.10 -15.78 -0.04
CA GLN A 231 11.89 -15.00 -0.16
C GLN A 231 11.20 -15.37 -1.47
N ALA A 232 9.86 -15.57 -1.40
CA ALA A 232 9.06 -15.87 -2.58
C ALA A 232 7.71 -15.16 -2.56
N THR A 233 7.07 -15.08 -3.73
CA THR A 233 5.71 -14.55 -3.89
C THR A 233 4.68 -15.62 -4.19
N GLU A 234 5.13 -16.85 -4.51
CA GLU A 234 4.29 -18.00 -4.83
C GLU A 234 4.43 -19.06 -3.75
N GLU A 235 3.30 -19.65 -3.35
CA GLU A 235 3.25 -20.69 -2.32
C GLU A 235 3.94 -21.99 -2.74
N SER A 236 4.06 -22.25 -4.04
CA SER A 236 4.81 -23.38 -4.60
C SER A 236 6.25 -23.42 -4.11
N ALA A 237 6.87 -22.27 -3.82
CA ALA A 237 8.22 -22.21 -3.25
C ALA A 237 8.34 -22.89 -1.87
N VAL A 238 7.23 -23.08 -1.17
CA VAL A 238 7.15 -23.80 0.10
C VAL A 238 6.63 -25.23 -0.12
N TRP A 239 5.53 -25.37 -0.86
CA TRP A 239 4.86 -26.66 -1.00
C TRP A 239 5.64 -27.65 -1.85
N ASP A 240 6.32 -27.19 -2.93
CA ASP A 240 7.10 -28.02 -3.83
C ASP A 240 8.57 -28.18 -3.39
N SER A 241 9.01 -27.46 -2.37
CA SER A 241 10.39 -27.54 -1.88
C SER A 241 10.63 -28.85 -1.10
N GLU A 242 11.61 -29.63 -1.50
CA GLU A 242 12.05 -30.82 -0.76
C GLU A 242 12.73 -30.47 0.58
N GLU A 243 13.20 -29.25 0.73
CA GLU A 243 13.89 -28.81 1.93
C GLU A 243 12.96 -28.36 3.06
N VAL A 244 11.72 -27.96 2.74
CA VAL A 244 10.74 -27.52 3.74
C VAL A 244 9.99 -28.72 4.30
N GLU A 245 10.07 -28.92 5.63
CA GLU A 245 9.45 -30.03 6.35
C GLU A 245 8.12 -29.60 7.01
N ALA A 246 8.05 -28.37 7.50
CA ALA A 246 6.87 -27.83 8.16
C ALA A 246 6.51 -26.45 7.62
N VAL A 247 5.23 -26.13 7.63
CA VAL A 247 4.69 -24.88 7.11
C VAL A 247 3.91 -24.15 8.21
N ILE A 248 4.05 -22.83 8.27
CA ILE A 248 3.30 -21.97 9.17
C ILE A 248 2.44 -21.03 8.33
N GLY A 249 1.11 -21.17 8.44
CA GLY A 249 0.12 -20.34 7.75
C GLY A 249 -0.33 -19.15 8.57
N LEU A 250 -0.01 -17.93 8.11
CA LEU A 250 -0.35 -16.64 8.75
C LEU A 250 -1.12 -15.74 7.77
N THR A 251 -1.94 -16.35 6.96
CA THR A 251 -2.74 -15.71 5.92
C THR A 251 -4.09 -15.22 6.45
N PRO A 252 -4.86 -14.42 5.68
CA PRO A 252 -6.27 -14.17 5.97
C PRO A 252 -7.10 -15.45 6.02
N HIS A 253 -8.16 -15.46 6.80
CA HIS A 253 -8.98 -16.64 7.13
C HIS A 253 -9.54 -17.39 5.89
N ASN A 254 -9.87 -16.66 4.83
CA ASN A 254 -10.37 -17.24 3.57
C ASN A 254 -9.32 -18.03 2.79
N HIS A 255 -8.06 -18.03 3.19
CA HIS A 255 -6.99 -18.84 2.62
C HIS A 255 -6.65 -20.10 3.43
N HIS A 256 -7.23 -20.24 4.61
CA HIS A 256 -6.85 -21.31 5.53
C HIS A 256 -7.16 -22.69 4.98
N ALA A 257 -8.35 -22.90 4.43
CA ALA A 257 -8.73 -24.20 3.87
C ALA A 257 -7.78 -24.63 2.74
N SER A 258 -7.36 -23.72 1.87
CA SER A 258 -6.41 -24.03 0.79
C SER A 258 -5.03 -24.45 1.29
N LEU A 259 -4.56 -23.86 2.40
CA LEU A 259 -3.29 -24.28 3.01
C LEU A 259 -3.39 -25.69 3.62
N VAL A 260 -4.53 -26.02 4.23
CA VAL A 260 -4.80 -27.38 4.73
C VAL A 260 -4.83 -28.39 3.58
N GLU A 261 -5.51 -28.07 2.49
CA GLU A 261 -5.51 -28.93 1.28
C GLU A 261 -4.09 -29.17 0.77
N SER A 262 -3.26 -28.13 0.72
CA SER A 262 -1.87 -28.23 0.26
C SER A 262 -1.02 -29.08 1.20
N SER A 263 -1.20 -28.91 2.52
CA SER A 263 -0.56 -29.78 3.52
C SER A 263 -0.94 -31.24 3.34
N ILE A 264 -2.23 -31.54 3.16
CA ILE A 264 -2.73 -32.88 2.90
C ILE A 264 -2.11 -33.49 1.63
N LYS A 265 -2.04 -32.70 0.54
CA LYS A 265 -1.50 -33.15 -0.75
C LYS A 265 0.00 -33.41 -0.71
N THR A 266 0.75 -32.58 -0.01
CA THR A 266 2.22 -32.65 0.04
C THR A 266 2.76 -33.48 1.18
N GLY A 267 1.92 -33.83 2.17
CA GLY A 267 2.33 -34.53 3.38
C GLY A 267 3.13 -33.71 4.38
N LYS A 268 3.27 -32.38 4.16
CA LYS A 268 4.03 -31.48 5.04
C LYS A 268 3.24 -31.12 6.27
N ALA A 269 3.92 -31.05 7.43
CA ALA A 269 3.30 -30.58 8.65
C ALA A 269 2.84 -29.12 8.51
N LEU A 270 1.69 -28.76 9.08
CA LEU A 270 1.11 -27.42 9.03
C LEU A 270 0.72 -26.92 10.42
N PHE A 271 1.26 -25.76 10.81
CA PHE A 271 0.66 -24.92 11.84
C PHE A 271 -0.15 -23.82 11.15
N LEU A 272 -1.40 -23.67 11.53
CA LEU A 272 -2.32 -22.70 10.94
C LEU A 272 -2.97 -21.85 12.04
N GLU A 273 -3.03 -20.52 11.87
CA GLU A 273 -3.85 -19.69 12.74
C GLU A 273 -5.34 -20.06 12.65
N LYS A 274 -6.07 -19.80 13.72
CA LYS A 274 -7.52 -20.04 13.76
C LYS A 274 -8.26 -19.08 12.82
N PRO A 275 -9.40 -19.48 12.23
CA PRO A 275 -10.05 -20.79 12.23
C PRO A 275 -9.43 -21.74 11.19
N LEU A 276 -9.76 -23.01 11.24
CA LEU A 276 -9.35 -24.00 10.23
C LEU A 276 -9.89 -23.65 8.84
N CYS A 277 -11.17 -23.32 8.78
CA CYS A 277 -11.93 -22.91 7.60
C CYS A 277 -13.03 -21.93 8.00
N ILE A 278 -13.75 -21.36 7.03
CA ILE A 278 -14.81 -20.35 7.27
C ILE A 278 -16.19 -20.79 6.78
N SER A 279 -16.31 -21.94 6.11
CA SER A 279 -17.60 -22.48 5.68
C SER A 279 -17.70 -23.98 5.94
N GLU A 280 -18.94 -24.51 5.96
CA GLU A 280 -19.22 -25.94 6.12
C GLU A 280 -18.75 -26.71 4.89
N GLU A 281 -18.90 -26.14 3.69
CA GLU A 281 -18.45 -26.76 2.44
C GLU A 281 -16.92 -26.96 2.42
N GLU A 282 -16.16 -25.99 2.95
CA GLU A 282 -14.72 -26.15 3.10
C GLU A 282 -14.39 -27.27 4.11
N LEU A 283 -15.12 -27.35 5.22
CA LEU A 283 -14.91 -28.39 6.22
C LEU A 283 -15.20 -29.78 5.67
N ASP A 284 -16.35 -29.96 5.02
CA ASP A 284 -16.75 -31.24 4.40
C ASP A 284 -15.73 -31.72 3.37
N LYS A 285 -15.19 -30.78 2.57
CA LYS A 285 -14.13 -31.07 1.62
C LYS A 285 -12.86 -31.56 2.31
N LEU A 286 -12.42 -30.85 3.35
CA LEU A 286 -11.21 -31.20 4.11
C LEU A 286 -11.37 -32.56 4.81
N GLU A 287 -12.52 -32.83 5.39
CA GLU A 287 -12.85 -34.14 6.00
C GLU A 287 -12.80 -35.26 4.97
N SER A 288 -13.41 -35.06 3.79
CA SER A 288 -13.40 -36.03 2.70
C SER A 288 -11.97 -36.33 2.24
N MET A 289 -11.13 -35.33 2.13
CA MET A 289 -9.70 -35.51 1.80
C MET A 289 -8.96 -36.26 2.90
N ALA A 290 -9.21 -35.93 4.17
CA ALA A 290 -8.57 -36.57 5.29
C ALA A 290 -8.89 -38.04 5.42
N VAL A 291 -10.17 -38.42 5.27
CA VAL A 291 -10.63 -39.83 5.35
C VAL A 291 -10.04 -40.69 4.23
N SER A 292 -9.69 -40.12 3.09
CA SER A 292 -9.12 -40.83 1.96
C SER A 292 -7.66 -41.24 2.13
N LEU A 293 -6.97 -40.72 3.15
CA LEU A 293 -5.56 -40.96 3.39
C LEU A 293 -5.30 -42.01 4.45
N SER A 294 -4.31 -42.86 4.22
CA SER A 294 -3.81 -43.85 5.21
C SER A 294 -3.05 -43.18 6.36
N GLN A 295 -2.43 -42.02 6.09
CA GLN A 295 -1.70 -41.22 7.08
C GLN A 295 -1.86 -39.75 6.78
N LEU A 296 -2.37 -39.00 7.75
CA LEU A 296 -2.48 -37.56 7.67
C LEU A 296 -1.17 -36.88 8.09
N PRO A 297 -0.79 -35.77 7.49
CA PRO A 297 0.26 -34.90 8.04
C PRO A 297 -0.17 -34.32 9.39
N ILE A 298 0.79 -33.84 10.17
CA ILE A 298 0.50 -33.14 11.42
C ILE A 298 -0.11 -31.78 11.06
N ILE A 299 -1.37 -31.57 11.39
CA ILE A 299 -2.05 -30.28 11.24
C ILE A 299 -2.46 -29.75 12.60
N MET A 300 -1.93 -28.60 12.97
CA MET A 300 -2.23 -27.93 14.23
C MET A 300 -2.88 -26.57 14.00
N VAL A 301 -4.08 -26.39 14.54
CA VAL A 301 -4.77 -25.07 14.51
C VAL A 301 -4.47 -24.28 15.78
N GLY A 302 -4.09 -23.03 15.62
CA GLY A 302 -3.62 -22.11 16.63
C GLY A 302 -4.70 -21.60 17.59
N HIS A 303 -5.38 -22.49 18.30
CA HIS A 303 -6.27 -22.12 19.40
C HIS A 303 -5.44 -21.79 20.67
N ASN A 304 -4.68 -20.71 20.60
CA ASN A 304 -3.61 -20.37 21.55
C ASN A 304 -4.08 -20.23 23.00
N ARG A 305 -5.35 -19.88 23.23
CA ARG A 305 -5.90 -19.71 24.60
C ARG A 305 -5.88 -21.00 25.41
N ARG A 306 -5.81 -22.19 24.77
CA ARG A 306 -5.69 -23.49 25.47
C ARG A 306 -4.41 -23.60 26.31
N PHE A 307 -3.38 -22.85 25.95
CA PHE A 307 -2.08 -22.81 26.62
C PHE A 307 -1.93 -21.62 27.57
N SER A 308 -3.02 -20.90 27.85
CA SER A 308 -2.95 -19.78 28.79
C SER A 308 -2.76 -20.31 30.23
N PRO A 309 -2.02 -19.60 31.09
CA PRO A 309 -1.82 -20.00 32.47
C PRO A 309 -3.12 -20.27 33.24
N HIS A 310 -4.19 -19.55 32.92
CA HIS A 310 -5.51 -19.75 33.53
C HIS A 310 -6.14 -21.09 33.13
N ILE A 311 -6.01 -21.48 31.87
CA ILE A 311 -6.54 -22.76 31.38
C ILE A 311 -5.70 -23.92 31.94
N GLU A 312 -4.40 -23.79 31.99
CA GLU A 312 -3.52 -24.79 32.61
C GLU A 312 -3.85 -24.99 34.09
N GLN A 313 -4.10 -23.91 34.82
CA GLN A 313 -4.51 -24.00 36.21
C GLN A 313 -5.90 -24.65 36.35
N LEU A 314 -6.85 -24.29 35.48
CA LEU A 314 -8.17 -24.90 35.43
C LEU A 314 -8.09 -26.41 35.16
N GLN A 315 -7.27 -26.82 34.18
CA GLN A 315 -7.06 -28.24 33.89
C GLN A 315 -6.54 -29.00 35.12
N LYS A 316 -5.56 -28.45 35.86
CA LYS A 316 -5.05 -29.06 37.10
C LYS A 316 -6.15 -29.25 38.15
N TRP A 317 -7.06 -28.27 38.30
CA TRP A 317 -8.18 -28.38 39.25
C TRP A 317 -9.22 -29.43 38.82
N LEU A 318 -9.38 -29.64 37.50
CA LEU A 318 -10.37 -30.57 36.95
C LEU A 318 -9.90 -32.04 36.95
N LEU A 319 -8.59 -32.28 36.89
CA LEU A 319 -8.01 -33.64 36.83
C LEU A 319 -8.45 -34.59 37.92
N SER A 320 -8.73 -34.09 39.11
CA SER A 320 -9.13 -34.89 40.30
C SER A 320 -10.63 -35.00 40.48
N ARG A 321 -11.45 -34.36 39.64
CA ARG A 321 -12.92 -34.32 39.84
C ARG A 321 -13.60 -35.53 39.19
N LYS A 322 -14.58 -36.07 39.95
CA LYS A 322 -15.45 -37.19 39.52
C LYS A 322 -16.91 -36.78 39.32
N ASN A 323 -17.28 -35.56 39.74
CA ASN A 323 -18.68 -35.08 39.69
C ASN A 323 -18.92 -34.13 38.52
N PRO A 324 -20.16 -34.02 38.02
CA PRO A 324 -20.54 -33.05 37.01
C PRO A 324 -20.15 -31.62 37.41
N LEU A 325 -19.81 -30.82 36.42
CA LEU A 325 -19.36 -29.42 36.58
C LEU A 325 -20.16 -28.51 35.68
N VAL A 326 -20.56 -27.36 36.19
CA VAL A 326 -21.05 -26.26 35.41
C VAL A 326 -19.92 -25.24 35.25
N ILE A 327 -19.57 -24.93 34.02
CA ILE A 327 -18.53 -23.92 33.72
C ILE A 327 -19.23 -22.74 33.05
N GLN A 328 -19.06 -21.55 33.62
CA GLN A 328 -19.47 -20.30 33.00
C GLN A 328 -18.24 -19.55 32.53
N ILE A 329 -18.14 -19.32 31.22
CA ILE A 329 -17.04 -18.56 30.60
C ILE A 329 -17.57 -17.23 30.13
N ARG A 330 -16.97 -16.13 30.56
CA ARG A 330 -17.26 -14.79 30.08
C ARG A 330 -16.04 -14.20 29.42
N VAL A 331 -16.18 -13.81 28.15
CA VAL A 331 -15.16 -13.12 27.38
C VAL A 331 -15.69 -11.73 27.04
N ASN A 332 -15.02 -10.71 27.55
CA ASN A 332 -15.32 -9.32 27.19
C ASN A 332 -14.36 -8.93 26.04
N SER A 333 -14.90 -8.42 24.93
CA SER A 333 -14.15 -7.87 23.80
C SER A 333 -14.15 -6.36 23.91
#